data_c3cbc5aa9e737675b0a3829e20a086e5
#
_entry.id   c3cbc5aa9e737675b0a3829e20a086e5
#
_cell.length_a   1.000
_cell.length_b   1.000
_cell.length_c   1.000
_cell.angle_alpha   90.00
_cell.angle_beta   90.00
_cell.angle_gamma   90.00
#
_symmetry.space_group_name_H-M   'P 1'
#
loop_
_entity.id
_entity.type
_entity.pdbx_description
1 polymer ?
#
loop_
_entity_poly.entity_id
_entity_poly.type
_entity_poly.pdbx_seq_one_letter_code
_entity_poly.pdbx_strand_id
1 'polypeptide(L)'
;RPEIFQSMLEADTGACDTPAQVREDLQSPLSRLKKAKPEWLEFACAGSHPFAQYADSVIYPADRYRLLMERNQWAARRIMTFALHLHFGARDGDHAVALINYLVPYMPIFLALSASSPFWQGEDTGLASSRTTLFEALPTAGHPPTYASWKEFEALYEALVTSGSISSVKDLWWDIRPRPEYGTVEMRICDGVPTLSETVALVVLFEALCRHLDGACRAGARPELVPDWRVRENKWRASRYGLEAGGPVDNDGHTAPLRGEVLRWIEKLRPEAAGRGTERSFATLERMTEQGCSYERQRRVFRKAGTLKAVAEALVEEFRTNRPVY
;
A
#
# COMPACT_ATOMS: atom_id res chain seq x y z
N ARG A 1 -8.78 -14.43 4.71
CA ARG A 1 -9.40 -14.18 6.02
C ARG A 1 -10.52 -13.17 5.87
N PRO A 2 -11.54 -13.17 6.77
CA PRO A 2 -12.48 -12.07 6.89
C PRO A 2 -11.77 -10.80 7.33
N GLU A 3 -12.25 -9.64 6.81
CA GLU A 3 -11.82 -8.31 7.21
C GLU A 3 -12.93 -7.55 7.96
N ILE A 4 -12.68 -6.29 8.31
CA ILE A 4 -13.56 -5.45 9.12
C ILE A 4 -15.01 -5.39 8.61
N PHE A 5 -15.21 -5.41 7.29
CA PHE A 5 -16.53 -5.47 6.67
C PHE A 5 -16.75 -6.82 6.00
N GLN A 6 -18.00 -7.34 6.06
CA GLN A 6 -18.34 -8.65 5.51
C GLN A 6 -18.16 -8.75 3.98
N SER A 7 -18.09 -7.62 3.28
CA SER A 7 -17.81 -7.55 1.85
C SER A 7 -16.31 -7.60 1.53
N MET A 8 -15.42 -7.70 2.53
CA MET A 8 -13.98 -7.67 2.38
C MET A 8 -13.33 -8.99 2.74
N LEU A 9 -12.34 -9.38 1.96
CA LEU A 9 -11.51 -10.55 2.22
C LEU A 9 -10.04 -10.16 2.12
N GLU A 10 -9.23 -10.68 3.03
CA GLU A 10 -7.78 -10.57 3.01
C GLU A 10 -7.16 -11.89 2.53
N ALA A 11 -6.20 -11.79 1.60
CA ALA A 11 -5.36 -12.90 1.18
C ALA A 11 -3.91 -12.63 1.61
N ASP A 12 -3.32 -13.58 2.31
CA ASP A 12 -1.95 -13.48 2.84
C ASP A 12 -1.04 -14.51 2.18
N THR A 13 0.25 -14.21 2.16
CA THR A 13 1.30 -15.19 1.89
C THR A 13 1.91 -15.70 3.21
N GLY A 14 2.61 -16.82 3.14
CA GLY A 14 3.64 -17.16 4.12
C GLY A 14 4.90 -16.30 3.94
N ALA A 15 5.96 -16.64 4.67
CA ALA A 15 7.30 -16.13 4.38
C ALA A 15 7.75 -16.70 3.03
N CYS A 16 8.11 -15.82 2.10
CA CYS A 16 8.49 -16.18 0.73
C CYS A 16 9.92 -15.76 0.46
N ASP A 17 10.71 -16.65 -0.14
CA ASP A 17 12.09 -16.37 -0.54
C ASP A 17 12.19 -15.83 -1.97
N THR A 18 11.14 -16.03 -2.78
CA THR A 18 11.12 -15.65 -4.18
C THR A 18 9.78 -15.04 -4.61
N PRO A 19 9.78 -14.18 -5.65
CA PRO A 19 8.55 -13.64 -6.23
C PRO A 19 7.60 -14.73 -6.79
N ALA A 20 8.15 -15.86 -7.19
CA ALA A 20 7.36 -17.00 -7.65
C ALA A 20 6.53 -17.61 -6.52
N GLN A 21 7.11 -17.76 -5.33
CA GLN A 21 6.39 -18.22 -4.13
C GLN A 21 5.29 -17.22 -3.73
N VAL A 22 5.57 -15.92 -3.75
CA VAL A 22 4.54 -14.89 -3.49
C VAL A 22 3.36 -15.05 -4.44
N ARG A 23 3.65 -15.24 -5.74
CA ARG A 23 2.60 -15.47 -6.76
C ARG A 23 1.79 -16.72 -6.47
N GLU A 24 2.44 -17.82 -6.16
CA GLU A 24 1.80 -19.12 -5.90
C GLU A 24 0.92 -19.06 -4.65
N ASP A 25 1.45 -18.49 -3.55
CA ASP A 25 0.76 -18.32 -2.28
C ASP A 25 -0.52 -17.49 -2.42
N LEU A 26 -0.49 -16.43 -3.23
CA LEU A 26 -1.68 -15.61 -3.49
C LEU A 26 -2.62 -16.25 -4.51
N GLN A 27 -2.10 -16.90 -5.55
CA GLN A 27 -2.90 -17.48 -6.63
C GLN A 27 -3.75 -18.66 -6.13
N SER A 28 -3.22 -19.49 -5.23
CA SER A 28 -3.90 -20.67 -4.72
C SER A 28 -5.21 -20.33 -4.01
N PRO A 29 -5.24 -19.48 -2.96
CA PRO A 29 -6.49 -19.10 -2.30
C PRO A 29 -7.45 -18.33 -3.22
N LEU A 30 -6.93 -17.44 -4.09
CA LEU A 30 -7.76 -16.74 -5.06
C LEU A 30 -8.44 -17.69 -6.05
N SER A 31 -7.75 -18.73 -6.49
CA SER A 31 -8.31 -19.76 -7.39
C SER A 31 -9.41 -20.57 -6.68
N ARG A 32 -9.22 -20.91 -5.40
CA ARG A 32 -10.24 -21.57 -4.58
C ARG A 32 -11.48 -20.70 -4.38
N LEU A 33 -11.29 -19.42 -4.07
CA LEU A 33 -12.37 -18.46 -3.92
C LEU A 33 -13.18 -18.30 -5.22
N LYS A 34 -12.50 -18.16 -6.35
CA LYS A 34 -13.14 -18.06 -7.68
C LYS A 34 -13.97 -19.30 -8.03
N LYS A 35 -13.56 -20.49 -7.60
CA LYS A 35 -14.32 -21.74 -7.82
C LYS A 35 -15.50 -21.90 -6.86
N ALA A 36 -15.38 -21.40 -5.64
CA ALA A 36 -16.37 -21.57 -4.58
C ALA A 36 -17.45 -20.48 -4.57
N LYS A 37 -17.23 -19.35 -5.26
CA LYS A 37 -18.18 -18.24 -5.27
C LYS A 37 -19.49 -18.61 -5.96
N PRO A 38 -20.65 -18.10 -5.50
CA PRO A 38 -21.88 -18.19 -6.25
C PRO A 38 -21.81 -17.36 -7.56
N GLU A 39 -22.62 -17.69 -8.54
CA GLU A 39 -22.56 -17.06 -9.87
C GLU A 39 -22.81 -15.55 -9.86
N TRP A 40 -23.63 -15.07 -8.93
CA TRP A 40 -23.96 -13.64 -8.81
C TRP A 40 -22.86 -12.81 -8.13
N LEU A 41 -21.82 -13.43 -7.52
CA LEU A 41 -20.74 -12.76 -6.82
C LEU A 41 -19.51 -12.63 -7.71
N GLU A 42 -18.92 -11.45 -7.77
CA GLU A 42 -17.63 -11.21 -8.40
C GLU A 42 -16.63 -10.61 -7.42
N PHE A 43 -15.36 -10.85 -7.66
CA PHE A 43 -14.25 -10.28 -6.89
C PHE A 43 -13.55 -9.19 -7.69
N ALA A 44 -13.17 -8.13 -7.01
CA ALA A 44 -12.29 -7.08 -7.51
C ALA A 44 -11.30 -6.66 -6.44
N CYS A 45 -10.23 -5.99 -6.84
CA CYS A 45 -9.30 -5.32 -5.93
C CYS A 45 -9.00 -3.92 -6.45
N ALA A 46 -9.04 -2.93 -5.57
CA ALA A 46 -8.67 -1.54 -5.79
C ALA A 46 -8.40 -0.92 -4.42
N GLY A 47 -8.06 0.36 -4.32
CA GLY A 47 -7.95 1.03 -3.01
C GLY A 47 -9.29 1.36 -2.38
N SER A 48 -10.35 1.51 -3.20
CA SER A 48 -11.73 1.75 -2.76
C SER A 48 -12.74 1.14 -3.76
N HIS A 49 -13.95 0.86 -3.29
CA HIS A 49 -15.07 0.55 -4.20
C HIS A 49 -15.59 1.86 -4.80
N PRO A 50 -15.81 1.96 -6.13
CA PRO A 50 -16.12 3.24 -6.78
C PRO A 50 -17.41 3.91 -6.28
N PHE A 51 -18.44 3.14 -5.89
CA PHE A 51 -19.77 3.70 -5.56
C PHE A 51 -20.46 3.07 -4.35
N ALA A 52 -19.88 2.03 -3.73
CA ALA A 52 -20.48 1.44 -2.52
C ALA A 52 -20.50 2.47 -1.39
N GLN A 53 -21.61 2.50 -0.66
CA GLN A 53 -21.79 3.40 0.47
C GLN A 53 -21.29 2.72 1.74
N TYR A 54 -20.45 3.41 2.52
CA TYR A 54 -19.96 2.85 3.78
C TYR A 54 -21.11 2.64 4.79
N ALA A 55 -22.17 3.44 4.69
CA ALA A 55 -23.34 3.34 5.57
C ALA A 55 -24.09 2.01 5.42
N ASP A 56 -24.00 1.40 4.23
CA ASP A 56 -24.65 0.10 3.93
C ASP A 56 -23.76 -1.09 4.30
N SER A 57 -22.52 -0.83 4.74
CA SER A 57 -21.55 -1.88 5.02
C SER A 57 -21.80 -2.54 6.36
N VAL A 58 -21.83 -3.87 6.37
CA VAL A 58 -22.03 -4.69 7.57
C VAL A 58 -20.67 -5.07 8.16
N ILE A 59 -20.48 -4.77 9.44
CA ILE A 59 -19.25 -5.10 10.17
C ILE A 59 -19.19 -6.61 10.39
N TYR A 60 -18.02 -7.20 10.19
CA TYR A 60 -17.80 -8.61 10.51
C TYR A 60 -17.90 -8.82 12.04
N PRO A 61 -18.64 -9.82 12.53
CA PRO A 61 -18.95 -10.01 13.94
C PRO A 61 -17.77 -10.60 14.74
N ALA A 62 -16.73 -9.78 14.94
CA ALA A 62 -15.58 -10.10 15.78
C ALA A 62 -15.35 -8.99 16.81
N ASP A 63 -15.02 -9.38 18.05
CA ASP A 63 -14.79 -8.42 19.16
C ASP A 63 -13.77 -7.33 18.83
N ARG A 64 -12.69 -7.70 18.13
CA ARG A 64 -11.67 -6.73 17.67
C ARG A 64 -12.29 -5.60 16.85
N TYR A 65 -13.20 -5.93 15.93
CA TYR A 65 -13.81 -4.91 15.05
C TYR A 65 -14.87 -4.10 15.78
N ARG A 66 -15.60 -4.72 16.72
CA ARG A 66 -16.53 -4.00 17.60
C ARG A 66 -15.78 -2.95 18.43
N LEU A 67 -14.69 -3.34 19.10
CA LEU A 67 -13.85 -2.42 19.87
C LEU A 67 -13.25 -1.29 19.03
N LEU A 68 -12.79 -1.61 17.80
CA LEU A 68 -12.28 -0.62 16.87
C LEU A 68 -13.34 0.41 16.48
N MET A 69 -14.59 -0.04 16.24
CA MET A 69 -15.72 0.84 15.94
C MET A 69 -16.12 1.69 17.14
N GLU A 70 -16.18 1.10 18.33
CA GLU A 70 -16.47 1.82 19.57
C GLU A 70 -15.46 2.93 19.84
N ARG A 71 -14.18 2.65 19.62
CA ARG A 71 -13.11 3.60 19.89
C ARG A 71 -13.05 4.73 18.85
N ASN A 72 -13.12 4.41 17.58
CA ASN A 72 -12.84 5.37 16.50
C ASN A 72 -14.11 5.92 15.83
N GLN A 73 -15.30 5.42 16.22
CA GLN A 73 -16.62 5.92 15.82
C GLN A 73 -16.73 6.18 14.29
N TRP A 74 -17.04 7.40 13.92
CA TRP A 74 -17.27 7.81 12.54
C TRP A 74 -16.05 7.57 11.62
N ALA A 75 -14.84 7.80 12.10
CA ALA A 75 -13.62 7.54 11.32
C ALA A 75 -13.51 6.05 10.93
N ALA A 76 -13.72 5.13 11.89
CA ALA A 76 -13.66 3.70 11.61
C ALA A 76 -14.75 3.20 10.65
N ARG A 77 -15.96 3.78 10.71
CA ARG A 77 -17.05 3.40 9.78
C ARG A 77 -16.73 3.72 8.32
N ARG A 78 -15.84 4.69 8.06
CA ARG A 78 -15.48 5.15 6.71
C ARG A 78 -14.30 4.41 6.09
N ILE A 79 -13.59 3.53 6.81
CA ILE A 79 -12.41 2.84 6.27
C ILE A 79 -12.75 1.61 5.41
N MET A 80 -13.83 1.67 4.63
CA MET A 80 -14.13 0.66 3.60
C MET A 80 -13.15 0.81 2.42
N THR A 81 -11.90 0.55 2.71
CA THR A 81 -10.78 0.69 1.78
C THR A 81 -9.92 -0.56 1.79
N PHE A 82 -9.22 -0.82 0.70
CA PHE A 82 -8.42 -2.02 0.53
C PHE A 82 -6.96 -1.65 0.31
N ALA A 83 -6.06 -2.38 0.94
CA ALA A 83 -4.62 -2.13 0.94
C ALA A 83 -3.82 -3.31 0.40
N LEU A 84 -2.62 -3.02 -0.04
CA LEU A 84 -1.56 -3.98 -0.19
C LEU A 84 -0.51 -3.71 0.91
N HIS A 85 -0.21 -4.72 1.72
CA HIS A 85 0.84 -4.66 2.72
C HIS A 85 2.05 -5.45 2.25
N LEU A 86 3.24 -4.83 2.30
CA LEU A 86 4.49 -5.40 1.84
C LEU A 86 5.40 -5.61 3.06
N HIS A 87 5.90 -6.83 3.24
CA HIS A 87 6.77 -7.18 4.37
C HIS A 87 8.18 -7.52 3.91
N PHE A 88 9.18 -7.04 4.65
CA PHE A 88 10.59 -7.39 4.47
C PHE A 88 11.19 -7.79 5.83
N GLY A 89 11.94 -8.91 5.87
CA GLY A 89 12.55 -9.43 7.09
C GLY A 89 13.60 -8.48 7.66
N ALA A 90 13.52 -8.19 8.94
CA ALA A 90 14.51 -7.44 9.68
C ALA A 90 15.36 -8.41 10.52
N ARG A 91 16.66 -8.13 10.66
CA ARG A 91 17.59 -8.96 11.46
C ARG A 91 17.33 -8.81 12.95
N ASP A 92 17.03 -7.60 13.37
CA ASP A 92 16.76 -7.20 14.75
C ASP A 92 15.96 -5.90 14.78
N GLY A 93 15.65 -5.39 15.96
CA GLY A 93 14.87 -4.17 16.15
C GLY A 93 15.56 -2.91 15.62
N ASP A 94 16.85 -2.74 15.86
CA ASP A 94 17.60 -1.58 15.38
C ASP A 94 17.69 -1.56 13.85
N HIS A 95 17.84 -2.73 13.23
CA HIS A 95 17.75 -2.86 11.77
C HIS A 95 16.36 -2.50 11.24
N ALA A 96 15.29 -2.91 11.93
CA ALA A 96 13.92 -2.55 11.55
C ALA A 96 13.72 -1.03 11.59
N VAL A 97 14.18 -0.36 12.64
CA VAL A 97 14.13 1.10 12.79
C VAL A 97 14.94 1.80 11.68
N ALA A 98 16.18 1.34 11.43
CA ALA A 98 17.01 1.89 10.37
C ALA A 98 16.33 1.76 8.99
N LEU A 99 15.80 0.58 8.67
CA LEU A 99 15.06 0.37 7.41
C LEU A 99 13.84 1.28 7.29
N ILE A 100 13.07 1.48 8.36
CA ILE A 100 11.91 2.39 8.35
C ILE A 100 12.37 3.80 8.00
N ASN A 101 13.40 4.32 8.67
CA ASN A 101 13.94 5.65 8.41
C ASN A 101 14.44 5.80 6.96
N TYR A 102 15.09 4.77 6.41
CA TYR A 102 15.53 4.76 5.01
C TYR A 102 14.36 4.70 4.01
N LEU A 103 13.25 4.02 4.35
CA LEU A 103 12.11 3.80 3.45
C LEU A 103 11.19 5.03 3.35
N VAL A 104 11.12 5.87 4.37
CA VAL A 104 10.22 7.03 4.41
C VAL A 104 10.30 7.91 3.15
N PRO A 105 11.49 8.25 2.60
CA PRO A 105 11.59 9.08 1.40
C PRO A 105 10.97 8.45 0.14
N TYR A 106 10.81 7.11 0.13
CA TYR A 106 10.30 6.35 -1.03
C TYR A 106 8.80 6.08 -1.00
N MET A 107 8.13 6.42 0.10
CA MET A 107 6.67 6.25 0.22
C MET A 107 5.89 6.83 -0.97
N PRO A 108 6.22 8.02 -1.51
CA PRO A 108 5.51 8.59 -2.65
C PRO A 108 5.56 7.73 -3.91
N ILE A 109 6.66 7.00 -4.15
CA ILE A 109 6.84 6.08 -5.29
C ILE A 109 5.83 4.93 -5.18
N PHE A 110 5.76 4.28 -4.02
CA PHE A 110 4.86 3.15 -3.80
C PHE A 110 3.39 3.59 -3.80
N LEU A 111 3.09 4.73 -3.19
CA LEU A 111 1.74 5.30 -3.21
C LEU A 111 1.28 5.61 -4.64
N ALA A 112 2.10 6.28 -5.44
CA ALA A 112 1.74 6.65 -6.80
C ALA A 112 1.58 5.44 -7.72
N LEU A 113 2.48 4.44 -7.63
CA LEU A 113 2.40 3.20 -8.40
C LEU A 113 1.18 2.36 -8.04
N SER A 114 0.82 2.29 -6.77
CA SER A 114 -0.32 1.50 -6.31
C SER A 114 -1.66 2.26 -6.36
N ALA A 115 -1.66 3.57 -6.58
CA ALA A 115 -2.86 4.40 -6.52
C ALA A 115 -4.00 3.81 -7.36
N SER A 116 -5.12 3.50 -6.70
CA SER A 116 -6.26 2.82 -7.31
C SER A 116 -7.59 3.14 -6.62
N SER A 117 -7.69 4.32 -5.96
CA SER A 117 -8.90 4.78 -5.29
C SER A 117 -9.32 6.20 -5.71
N PRO A 118 -9.52 6.46 -7.03
CA PRO A 118 -9.90 7.79 -7.50
C PRO A 118 -11.37 8.12 -7.20
N PHE A 119 -12.20 7.10 -6.99
CA PHE A 119 -13.63 7.25 -6.73
C PHE A 119 -13.97 6.80 -5.31
N TRP A 120 -14.91 7.50 -4.67
CA TRP A 120 -15.41 7.19 -3.34
C TRP A 120 -16.89 7.54 -3.24
N GLN A 121 -17.71 6.58 -2.82
CA GLN A 121 -19.16 6.75 -2.62
C GLN A 121 -19.91 7.37 -3.80
N GLY A 122 -19.50 7.07 -5.01
CA GLY A 122 -20.18 7.57 -6.20
C GLY A 122 -19.59 8.86 -6.79
N GLU A 123 -18.54 9.41 -6.17
CA GLU A 123 -17.92 10.66 -6.59
C GLU A 123 -16.48 10.46 -7.06
N ASP A 124 -16.02 11.26 -8.03
CA ASP A 124 -14.60 11.44 -8.33
C ASP A 124 -14.02 12.37 -7.27
N THR A 125 -13.16 11.81 -6.42
CA THR A 125 -12.55 12.54 -5.31
C THR A 125 -11.53 13.59 -5.76
N GLY A 126 -11.13 13.57 -7.02
CA GLY A 126 -10.00 14.34 -7.52
C GLY A 126 -8.63 13.79 -7.08
N LEU A 127 -8.57 12.74 -6.26
CA LEU A 127 -7.34 12.12 -5.78
C LEU A 127 -7.00 10.88 -6.63
N ALA A 128 -5.72 10.54 -6.75
CA ALA A 128 -5.28 9.25 -7.29
C ALA A 128 -5.50 8.13 -6.25
N SER A 129 -5.25 8.44 -4.96
CA SER A 129 -5.52 7.58 -3.81
C SER A 129 -6.33 8.33 -2.75
N SER A 130 -7.65 8.16 -2.71
CA SER A 130 -8.50 8.65 -1.63
C SER A 130 -8.37 7.82 -0.36
N ARG A 131 -7.98 6.53 -0.47
CA ARG A 131 -7.74 5.63 0.66
C ARG A 131 -6.83 6.26 1.70
N THR A 132 -5.72 6.83 1.27
CA THR A 132 -4.72 7.43 2.17
C THR A 132 -5.35 8.52 3.04
N THR A 133 -6.11 9.44 2.43
CA THR A 133 -6.79 10.53 3.13
C THR A 133 -7.86 10.03 4.09
N LEU A 134 -8.63 9.01 3.69
CA LEU A 134 -9.65 8.40 4.55
C LEU A 134 -9.02 7.72 5.78
N PHE A 135 -7.90 7.04 5.57
CA PHE A 135 -7.20 6.31 6.61
C PHE A 135 -6.53 7.23 7.63
N GLU A 136 -6.04 8.39 7.20
CA GLU A 136 -5.42 9.42 8.06
C GLU A 136 -6.39 10.06 9.07
N ALA A 137 -7.68 9.83 8.96
CA ALA A 137 -8.65 10.21 10.00
C ALA A 137 -8.50 9.38 11.29
N LEU A 138 -7.75 8.27 11.27
CA LEU A 138 -7.52 7.44 12.45
C LEU A 138 -6.36 7.99 13.30
N PRO A 139 -6.43 7.88 14.65
CA PRO A 139 -5.52 8.58 15.56
C PRO A 139 -4.03 8.26 15.40
N THR A 140 -3.69 7.03 14.99
CA THR A 140 -2.30 6.58 14.83
C THR A 140 -1.89 6.39 13.38
N ALA A 141 -2.68 6.91 12.42
CA ALA A 141 -2.37 6.81 11.00
C ALA A 141 -1.36 7.88 10.56
N GLY A 142 -0.80 7.68 9.39
CA GLY A 142 0.19 8.60 8.81
C GLY A 142 1.59 8.03 8.77
N HIS A 143 2.57 8.88 8.46
CA HIS A 143 3.96 8.43 8.44
C HIS A 143 4.49 8.19 9.87
N PRO A 144 5.43 7.23 10.03
CA PRO A 144 6.00 6.94 11.35
C PRO A 144 6.86 8.10 11.83
N PRO A 145 6.98 8.29 13.16
CA PRO A 145 8.04 9.11 13.72
C PRO A 145 9.43 8.54 13.37
N THR A 146 10.45 9.41 13.39
CA THR A 146 11.85 8.99 13.25
C THR A 146 12.38 8.52 14.59
N TYR A 147 13.08 7.39 14.61
CA TYR A 147 13.74 6.85 15.80
C TYR A 147 15.23 6.63 15.54
N ALA A 148 16.06 6.87 16.55
CA ALA A 148 17.48 6.55 16.49
C ALA A 148 17.78 5.08 16.80
N SER A 149 16.89 4.39 17.53
CA SER A 149 17.08 3.01 17.99
C SER A 149 15.76 2.29 18.25
N TRP A 150 15.82 0.98 18.35
CA TRP A 150 14.70 0.16 18.79
C TRP A 150 14.21 0.56 20.20
N LYS A 151 15.14 0.90 21.09
CA LYS A 151 14.80 1.34 22.45
C LYS A 151 13.91 2.60 22.46
N GLU A 152 14.12 3.54 21.54
CA GLU A 152 13.25 4.71 21.41
C GLU A 152 11.85 4.34 20.90
N PHE A 153 11.77 3.41 19.97
CA PHE A 153 10.48 2.86 19.52
C PHE A 153 9.75 2.16 20.68
N GLU A 154 10.44 1.31 21.45
CA GLU A 154 9.85 0.65 22.63
C GLU A 154 9.33 1.65 23.64
N ALA A 155 10.09 2.70 23.96
CA ALA A 155 9.68 3.74 24.89
C ALA A 155 8.38 4.45 24.43
N LEU A 156 8.26 4.78 23.15
CA LEU A 156 7.01 5.33 22.61
C LEU A 156 5.88 4.30 22.67
N TYR A 157 6.14 3.07 22.27
CA TYR A 157 5.14 2.01 22.29
C TYR A 157 4.57 1.80 23.70
N GLU A 158 5.45 1.70 24.71
CA GLU A 158 5.05 1.59 26.12
C GLU A 158 4.22 2.80 26.60
N ALA A 159 4.61 4.01 26.22
CA ALA A 159 3.86 5.21 26.55
C ALA A 159 2.44 5.19 25.93
N LEU A 160 2.32 4.77 24.67
CA LEU A 160 1.03 4.63 23.99
C LEU A 160 0.14 3.53 24.59
N VAL A 161 0.73 2.43 25.03
CA VAL A 161 0.00 1.36 25.75
C VAL A 161 -0.45 1.85 27.13
N THR A 162 0.46 2.45 27.90
CA THR A 162 0.18 2.95 29.25
C THR A 162 -0.90 4.03 29.25
N SER A 163 -0.90 4.91 28.26
CA SER A 163 -1.95 5.92 28.10
C SER A 163 -3.31 5.37 27.61
N GLY A 164 -3.37 4.08 27.25
CA GLY A 164 -4.55 3.49 26.60
C GLY A 164 -4.77 3.96 25.17
N SER A 165 -3.78 4.63 24.55
CA SER A 165 -3.86 5.09 23.16
C SER A 165 -3.83 3.94 22.14
N ILE A 166 -3.23 2.83 22.49
CA ILE A 166 -3.23 1.57 21.73
C ILE A 166 -3.33 0.39 22.68
N SER A 167 -3.77 -0.75 22.18
CA SER A 167 -3.76 -2.03 22.92
C SER A 167 -2.66 -2.98 22.43
N SER A 168 -2.19 -2.78 21.23
CA SER A 168 -1.12 -3.59 20.62
C SER A 168 -0.46 -2.86 19.45
N VAL A 169 0.66 -3.40 18.94
CA VAL A 169 1.34 -2.89 17.75
C VAL A 169 0.43 -2.85 16.50
N LYS A 170 -0.64 -3.65 16.50
CA LYS A 170 -1.64 -3.66 15.41
C LYS A 170 -2.42 -2.36 15.32
N ASP A 171 -2.48 -1.59 16.40
CA ASP A 171 -3.17 -0.30 16.46
C ASP A 171 -2.27 0.88 16.03
N LEU A 172 -1.00 0.62 15.70
CA LEU A 172 -0.13 1.58 15.02
C LEU A 172 -0.42 1.50 13.53
N TRP A 173 -1.25 2.40 13.02
CA TRP A 173 -1.67 2.40 11.61
C TRP A 173 -0.75 3.26 10.74
N TRP A 174 0.53 3.36 11.09
CA TRP A 174 1.53 4.07 10.30
C TRP A 174 1.68 3.49 8.88
N ASP A 175 2.09 4.33 7.96
CA ASP A 175 2.35 3.97 6.56
C ASP A 175 3.48 2.94 6.41
N ILE A 176 4.44 2.98 7.33
CA ILE A 176 5.48 1.96 7.51
C ILE A 176 5.62 1.72 9.01
N ARG A 177 5.67 0.46 9.42
CA ARG A 177 5.82 0.10 10.85
C ARG A 177 6.62 -1.17 11.05
N PRO A 178 7.22 -1.38 12.23
CA PRO A 178 7.77 -2.67 12.59
C PRO A 178 6.63 -3.65 12.92
N ARG A 179 6.87 -4.92 12.62
CA ARG A 179 5.98 -6.04 12.97
C ARG A 179 6.80 -7.09 13.75
N PRO A 180 7.00 -6.86 15.07
CA PRO A 180 7.84 -7.75 15.91
C PRO A 180 7.39 -9.21 15.87
N GLU A 181 6.08 -9.47 15.83
CA GLU A 181 5.53 -10.82 15.76
C GLU A 181 5.90 -11.60 14.50
N TYR A 182 6.34 -10.91 13.44
CA TYR A 182 6.80 -11.52 12.19
C TYR A 182 8.29 -11.28 11.94
N GLY A 183 8.97 -10.48 12.77
CA GLY A 183 10.35 -10.06 12.53
C GLY A 183 10.52 -9.27 11.24
N THR A 184 9.55 -8.40 10.88
CA THR A 184 9.54 -7.68 9.61
C THR A 184 9.32 -6.17 9.77
N VAL A 185 9.69 -5.42 8.73
CA VAL A 185 9.16 -4.08 8.45
C VAL A 185 8.00 -4.22 7.47
N GLU A 186 6.87 -3.58 7.75
CA GLU A 186 5.64 -3.60 6.97
C GLU A 186 5.40 -2.22 6.34
N MET A 187 5.39 -2.14 5.00
CA MET A 187 4.92 -0.97 4.26
C MET A 187 3.43 -1.11 3.98
N ARG A 188 2.63 -0.13 4.39
CA ARG A 188 1.16 -0.14 4.37
C ARG A 188 0.54 0.93 3.49
N ILE A 189 1.37 1.84 2.96
CA ILE A 189 0.90 3.01 2.21
C ILE A 189 0.20 2.63 0.89
N CYS A 190 0.48 1.44 0.34
CA CYS A 190 -0.05 1.02 -0.95
C CYS A 190 -1.56 0.77 -0.92
N ASP A 191 -2.27 1.28 -1.92
CA ASP A 191 -3.62 0.83 -2.25
C ASP A 191 -3.59 -0.64 -2.69
N GLY A 192 -4.69 -1.37 -2.54
CA GLY A 192 -4.89 -2.63 -3.23
C GLY A 192 -4.88 -2.41 -4.75
N VAL A 193 -4.20 -3.26 -5.51
CA VAL A 193 -4.13 -3.17 -6.97
C VAL A 193 -4.92 -4.30 -7.64
N PRO A 194 -5.52 -4.06 -8.83
CA PRO A 194 -6.50 -4.98 -9.39
C PRO A 194 -5.93 -6.31 -9.87
N THR A 195 -4.63 -6.39 -10.22
CA THR A 195 -4.05 -7.61 -10.76
C THR A 195 -2.97 -8.22 -9.87
N LEU A 196 -2.92 -9.55 -9.82
CA LEU A 196 -1.86 -10.27 -9.12
C LEU A 196 -0.47 -9.94 -9.72
N SER A 197 -0.42 -9.64 -11.01
CA SER A 197 0.84 -9.26 -11.67
C SER A 197 1.37 -7.92 -11.15
N GLU A 198 0.51 -6.92 -10.93
CA GLU A 198 0.87 -5.64 -10.32
C GLU A 198 1.26 -5.82 -8.85
N THR A 199 0.52 -6.65 -8.10
CA THR A 199 0.85 -6.99 -6.71
C THR A 199 2.27 -7.54 -6.60
N VAL A 200 2.60 -8.57 -7.40
CA VAL A 200 3.94 -9.19 -7.39
C VAL A 200 5.02 -8.20 -7.86
N ALA A 201 4.70 -7.34 -8.80
CA ALA A 201 5.63 -6.31 -9.27
C ALA A 201 5.98 -5.30 -8.16
N LEU A 202 5.00 -4.86 -7.36
CA LEU A 202 5.23 -3.99 -6.20
C LEU A 202 6.02 -4.70 -5.09
N VAL A 203 5.77 -5.99 -4.85
CA VAL A 203 6.58 -6.80 -3.92
C VAL A 203 8.04 -6.85 -4.37
N VAL A 204 8.29 -7.10 -5.66
CA VAL A 204 9.66 -7.15 -6.22
C VAL A 204 10.36 -5.81 -6.09
N LEU A 205 9.68 -4.70 -6.38
CA LEU A 205 10.25 -3.36 -6.22
C LEU A 205 10.60 -3.07 -4.75
N PHE A 206 9.70 -3.44 -3.83
CA PHE A 206 9.93 -3.24 -2.40
C PHE A 206 11.10 -4.08 -1.88
N GLU A 207 11.16 -5.37 -2.25
CA GLU A 207 12.27 -6.24 -1.88
C GLU A 207 13.61 -5.71 -2.42
N ALA A 208 13.67 -5.32 -3.71
CA ALA A 208 14.87 -4.77 -4.31
C ALA A 208 15.32 -3.48 -3.62
N LEU A 209 14.39 -2.58 -3.31
CA LEU A 209 14.68 -1.35 -2.56
C LEU A 209 15.21 -1.68 -1.15
N CYS A 210 14.56 -2.58 -0.41
CA CYS A 210 15.02 -2.95 0.93
C CYS A 210 16.41 -3.57 0.91
N ARG A 211 16.74 -4.42 -0.08
CA ARG A 211 18.09 -4.98 -0.26
C ARG A 211 19.13 -3.90 -0.55
N HIS A 212 18.81 -2.97 -1.42
CA HIS A 212 19.66 -1.82 -1.72
C HIS A 212 19.95 -0.99 -0.46
N LEU A 213 18.92 -0.68 0.32
CA LEU A 213 19.04 0.09 1.56
C LEU A 213 19.74 -0.69 2.67
N ASP A 214 19.52 -2.00 2.77
CA ASP A 214 20.25 -2.87 3.71
C ASP A 214 21.76 -2.88 3.41
N GLY A 215 22.15 -2.85 2.13
CA GLY A 215 23.54 -2.68 1.72
C GLY A 215 24.16 -1.38 2.27
N ALA A 216 23.43 -0.27 2.16
CA ALA A 216 23.85 1.02 2.71
C ALA A 216 23.95 0.98 4.25
N CYS A 217 22.96 0.36 4.91
CA CYS A 217 22.94 0.16 6.36
C CYS A 217 24.17 -0.63 6.84
N ARG A 218 24.51 -1.74 6.18
CA ARG A 218 25.70 -2.57 6.48
C ARG A 218 27.01 -1.83 6.26
N ALA A 219 27.05 -0.89 5.28
CA ALA A 219 28.20 -0.03 5.03
C ALA A 219 28.33 1.10 6.09
N GLY A 220 27.44 1.17 7.08
CA GLY A 220 27.45 2.19 8.13
C GLY A 220 26.96 3.56 7.67
N ALA A 221 26.34 3.66 6.50
CA ALA A 221 25.68 4.88 6.08
C ALA A 221 24.55 5.23 7.06
N ARG A 222 24.28 6.52 7.25
CA ARG A 222 23.12 6.97 8.01
C ARG A 222 22.01 7.39 7.05
N PRO A 223 20.73 7.10 7.36
CA PRO A 223 19.62 7.59 6.55
C PRO A 223 19.59 9.12 6.56
N GLU A 224 19.29 9.70 5.41
CA GLU A 224 18.92 11.12 5.36
C GLU A 224 17.60 11.29 6.12
N LEU A 225 17.63 12.08 7.18
CA LEU A 225 16.42 12.41 7.93
C LEU A 225 15.61 13.43 7.13
N VAL A 226 14.47 12.97 6.62
CA VAL A 226 13.57 13.83 5.86
C VAL A 226 12.72 14.64 6.83
N PRO A 227 12.68 15.98 6.73
CA PRO A 227 11.81 16.80 7.56
C PRO A 227 10.33 16.40 7.44
N ASP A 228 9.59 16.43 8.54
CA ASP A 228 8.18 16.02 8.61
C ASP A 228 7.31 16.71 7.54
N TRP A 229 7.46 18.01 7.36
CA TRP A 229 6.71 18.76 6.35
C TRP A 229 6.93 18.23 4.93
N ARG A 230 8.17 17.81 4.60
CA ARG A 230 8.52 17.27 3.28
C ARG A 230 7.91 15.88 3.07
N VAL A 231 7.90 15.04 4.12
CA VAL A 231 7.24 13.72 4.06
C VAL A 231 5.75 13.90 3.80
N ARG A 232 5.08 14.80 4.52
CA ARG A 232 3.65 15.11 4.35
C ARG A 232 3.33 15.66 2.98
N GLU A 233 4.10 16.64 2.51
CA GLU A 233 3.90 17.27 1.20
C GLU A 233 4.07 16.25 0.08
N ASN A 234 5.12 15.44 0.10
CA ASN A 234 5.37 14.45 -0.93
C ASN A 234 4.33 13.33 -0.94
N LYS A 235 3.88 12.90 0.23
CA LYS A 235 2.76 11.97 0.37
C LYS A 235 1.46 12.57 -0.18
N TRP A 236 1.15 13.81 0.17
CA TRP A 236 -0.02 14.51 -0.34
C TRP A 236 0.01 14.60 -1.87
N ARG A 237 1.13 15.03 -2.46
CA ARG A 237 1.27 15.11 -3.91
C ARG A 237 1.06 13.76 -4.60
N ALA A 238 1.66 12.69 -4.10
CA ALA A 238 1.46 11.35 -4.63
C ALA A 238 0.01 10.88 -4.48
N SER A 239 -0.64 11.15 -3.34
CA SER A 239 -2.06 10.84 -3.13
C SER A 239 -2.97 11.63 -4.07
N ARG A 240 -2.68 12.93 -4.29
CA ARG A 240 -3.50 13.82 -5.11
C ARG A 240 -3.32 13.58 -6.61
N TYR A 241 -2.08 13.48 -7.06
CA TYR A 241 -1.74 13.50 -8.48
C TYR A 241 -1.21 12.17 -9.00
N GLY A 242 -0.94 11.19 -8.14
CA GLY A 242 -0.33 9.92 -8.54
C GLY A 242 1.01 10.14 -9.25
N LEU A 243 1.23 9.47 -10.37
CA LEU A 243 2.44 9.62 -11.19
C LEU A 243 2.55 10.98 -11.88
N GLU A 244 1.46 11.74 -12.00
CA GLU A 244 1.45 13.11 -12.53
C GLU A 244 1.87 14.16 -11.49
N ALA A 245 2.22 13.74 -10.27
CA ALA A 245 2.77 14.63 -9.27
C ALA A 245 4.01 15.35 -9.82
N GLY A 246 4.16 16.61 -9.47
CA GLY A 246 5.37 17.40 -9.79
C GLY A 246 6.64 16.87 -9.13
N GLY A 247 6.58 15.65 -8.60
CA GLY A 247 7.67 14.92 -7.96
C GLY A 247 7.88 15.28 -6.49
N PRO A 248 8.74 14.51 -5.80
CA PRO A 248 9.14 14.83 -4.44
C PRO A 248 9.76 16.22 -4.38
N VAL A 249 9.31 17.00 -3.40
CA VAL A 249 9.95 18.28 -3.07
C VAL A 249 11.22 17.95 -2.32
N ASP A 250 12.36 18.53 -2.74
CA ASP A 250 13.63 18.43 -2.00
C ASP A 250 13.69 19.46 -0.85
N ASN A 251 14.82 19.53 -0.16
CA ASN A 251 15.00 20.46 0.96
C ASN A 251 14.99 21.95 0.51
N ASP A 252 15.29 22.22 -0.75
CA ASP A 252 15.36 23.56 -1.34
C ASP A 252 14.04 23.95 -2.04
N GLY A 253 13.04 23.05 -2.03
CA GLY A 253 11.73 23.28 -2.64
C GLY A 253 11.67 22.95 -4.14
N HIS A 254 12.72 22.38 -4.73
CA HIS A 254 12.69 21.94 -6.13
C HIS A 254 11.93 20.64 -6.28
N THR A 255 11.37 20.42 -7.46
CA THR A 255 10.62 19.21 -7.79
C THR A 255 11.10 18.61 -9.11
N ALA A 256 11.09 17.29 -9.19
CA ALA A 256 11.26 16.55 -10.44
C ALA A 256 10.01 15.72 -10.72
N PRO A 257 9.59 15.48 -11.97
CA PRO A 257 8.41 14.67 -12.28
C PRO A 257 8.49 13.29 -11.64
N LEU A 258 7.47 12.92 -10.83
CA LEU A 258 7.48 11.65 -10.08
C LEU A 258 7.55 10.43 -11.00
N ARG A 259 6.89 10.48 -12.16
CA ARG A 259 6.95 9.43 -13.19
C ARG A 259 8.40 9.15 -13.63
N GLY A 260 9.18 10.18 -13.89
CA GLY A 260 10.61 10.04 -14.24
C GLY A 260 11.45 9.50 -13.09
N GLU A 261 11.15 9.92 -11.87
CA GLU A 261 11.81 9.43 -10.66
C GLU A 261 11.53 7.92 -10.46
N VAL A 262 10.28 7.49 -10.65
CA VAL A 262 9.88 6.08 -10.57
C VAL A 262 10.65 5.24 -11.59
N LEU A 263 10.71 5.66 -12.87
CA LEU A 263 11.46 4.94 -13.91
C LEU A 263 12.94 4.84 -13.56
N ARG A 264 13.55 5.91 -13.06
CA ARG A 264 14.94 5.91 -12.61
C ARG A 264 15.18 4.90 -11.49
N TRP A 265 14.27 4.80 -10.52
CA TRP A 265 14.39 3.81 -9.44
C TRP A 265 14.14 2.39 -9.90
N ILE A 266 13.19 2.16 -10.82
CA ILE A 266 12.99 0.85 -11.46
C ILE A 266 14.28 0.38 -12.14
N GLU A 267 14.92 1.24 -12.92
CA GLU A 267 16.18 0.92 -13.60
C GLU A 267 17.32 0.67 -12.59
N LYS A 268 17.48 1.56 -11.61
CA LYS A 268 18.52 1.46 -10.57
C LYS A 268 18.42 0.19 -9.75
N LEU A 269 17.20 -0.29 -9.44
CA LEU A 269 16.97 -1.45 -8.58
C LEU A 269 16.95 -2.78 -9.34
N ARG A 270 16.90 -2.77 -10.67
CA ARG A 270 16.90 -3.99 -11.48
C ARG A 270 18.09 -4.93 -11.20
N PRO A 271 19.33 -4.44 -11.03
CA PRO A 271 20.47 -5.29 -10.67
C PRO A 271 20.32 -5.99 -9.31
N GLU A 272 19.68 -5.36 -8.33
CA GLU A 272 19.46 -5.91 -6.97
C GLU A 272 18.56 -7.17 -6.99
N ALA A 273 17.77 -7.31 -8.04
CA ALA A 273 16.82 -8.41 -8.22
C ALA A 273 17.27 -9.39 -9.33
N ALA A 274 18.46 -9.21 -9.92
CA ALA A 274 18.95 -10.04 -11.02
C ALA A 274 19.07 -11.52 -10.62
N GLY A 275 18.76 -12.42 -11.55
CA GLY A 275 18.83 -13.88 -11.34
C GLY A 275 17.71 -14.47 -10.47
N ARG A 276 16.70 -13.67 -10.07
CA ARG A 276 15.59 -14.10 -9.22
C ARG A 276 14.26 -14.29 -9.95
N GLY A 277 14.27 -14.30 -11.29
CA GLY A 277 13.06 -14.44 -12.12
C GLY A 277 12.13 -13.23 -12.06
N THR A 278 12.69 -12.04 -11.91
CA THR A 278 11.97 -10.79 -11.68
C THR A 278 11.69 -9.97 -12.94
N GLU A 279 12.16 -10.39 -14.10
CA GLU A 279 12.10 -9.64 -15.36
C GLU A 279 10.67 -9.23 -15.72
N ARG A 280 9.70 -10.15 -15.54
CA ARG A 280 8.28 -9.84 -15.78
C ARG A 280 7.74 -8.79 -14.84
N SER A 281 8.21 -8.77 -13.59
CA SER A 281 7.79 -7.78 -12.58
C SER A 281 8.29 -6.41 -12.95
N PHE A 282 9.57 -6.28 -13.35
CA PHE A 282 10.11 -5.00 -13.83
C PHE A 282 9.41 -4.52 -15.10
N ALA A 283 9.16 -5.37 -16.07
CA ALA A 283 8.36 -5.03 -17.26
C ALA A 283 6.92 -4.62 -16.91
N THR A 284 6.35 -5.15 -15.81
CA THR A 284 5.03 -4.73 -15.33
C THR A 284 5.11 -3.35 -14.70
N LEU A 285 6.14 -3.06 -13.88
CA LEU A 285 6.36 -1.73 -13.28
C LEU A 285 6.56 -0.64 -14.35
N GLU A 286 7.32 -0.94 -15.39
CA GLU A 286 7.50 -0.05 -16.53
C GLU A 286 6.16 0.25 -17.22
N ARG A 287 5.37 -0.78 -17.54
CA ARG A 287 4.04 -0.59 -18.12
C ARG A 287 3.09 0.20 -17.22
N MET A 288 3.06 -0.08 -15.91
CA MET A 288 2.28 0.72 -14.95
C MET A 288 2.69 2.19 -15.00
N THR A 289 3.99 2.44 -15.08
CA THR A 289 4.51 3.81 -15.11
C THR A 289 4.24 4.52 -16.44
N GLU A 290 4.38 3.83 -17.57
CA GLU A 290 4.25 4.43 -18.91
C GLU A 290 2.80 4.50 -19.40
N GLN A 291 2.03 3.43 -19.20
CA GLN A 291 0.67 3.29 -19.74
C GLN A 291 -0.42 3.66 -18.73
N GLY A 292 -0.05 3.81 -17.48
CA GLY A 292 -0.90 4.29 -16.39
C GLY A 292 -1.24 3.25 -15.33
N CYS A 293 -1.22 3.70 -14.09
CA CYS A 293 -1.66 2.95 -12.92
C CYS A 293 -3.18 2.79 -12.88
N SER A 294 -3.69 2.03 -11.93
CA SER A 294 -5.11 1.71 -11.83
C SER A 294 -6.01 2.95 -11.76
N TYR A 295 -5.62 4.00 -11.01
CA TYR A 295 -6.43 5.23 -10.93
C TYR A 295 -6.60 5.93 -12.30
N GLU A 296 -5.58 5.89 -13.17
CA GLU A 296 -5.65 6.46 -14.51
C GLU A 296 -6.55 5.62 -15.41
N ARG A 297 -6.45 4.29 -15.33
CA ARG A 297 -7.29 3.34 -16.06
C ARG A 297 -8.77 3.49 -15.67
N GLN A 298 -9.08 3.54 -14.37
CA GLN A 298 -10.42 3.75 -13.85
C GLN A 298 -11.02 5.04 -14.39
N ARG A 299 -10.28 6.15 -14.38
CA ARG A 299 -10.73 7.43 -14.93
C ARG A 299 -10.90 7.40 -16.46
N ARG A 300 -10.06 6.64 -17.19
CA ARG A 300 -10.27 6.44 -18.64
C ARG A 300 -11.57 5.69 -18.91
N VAL A 301 -11.85 4.62 -18.18
CA VAL A 301 -13.11 3.86 -18.29
C VAL A 301 -14.29 4.77 -17.98
N PHE A 302 -14.24 5.54 -16.89
CA PHE A 302 -15.32 6.46 -16.52
C PHE A 302 -15.56 7.52 -17.59
N ARG A 303 -14.51 8.15 -18.13
CA ARG A 303 -14.66 9.14 -19.21
C ARG A 303 -15.27 8.56 -20.47
N LYS A 304 -14.99 7.29 -20.78
CA LYS A 304 -15.52 6.60 -21.97
C LYS A 304 -16.95 6.13 -21.78
N ALA A 305 -17.28 5.56 -20.64
CA ALA A 305 -18.56 4.88 -20.38
C ALA A 305 -19.58 5.74 -19.64
N GLY A 306 -19.16 6.81 -18.96
CA GLY A 306 -20.02 7.72 -18.19
C GLY A 306 -20.60 7.15 -16.91
N THR A 307 -20.21 5.94 -16.50
CA THR A 307 -20.79 5.28 -15.31
C THR A 307 -19.72 4.63 -14.43
N LEU A 308 -19.91 4.71 -13.11
CA LEU A 308 -19.05 4.03 -12.15
C LEU A 308 -19.28 2.51 -12.12
N LYS A 309 -20.43 2.04 -12.58
CA LYS A 309 -20.69 0.62 -12.80
C LYS A 309 -19.70 0.04 -13.80
N ALA A 310 -19.45 0.71 -14.92
CA ALA A 310 -18.44 0.28 -15.90
C ALA A 310 -17.02 0.26 -15.30
N VAL A 311 -16.70 1.18 -14.38
CA VAL A 311 -15.43 1.15 -13.65
C VAL A 311 -15.32 -0.10 -12.77
N ALA A 312 -16.37 -0.44 -12.02
CA ALA A 312 -16.37 -1.66 -11.20
C ALA A 312 -16.27 -2.93 -12.07
N GLU A 313 -16.98 -2.98 -13.19
CA GLU A 313 -16.91 -4.10 -14.14
C GLU A 313 -15.49 -4.25 -14.73
N ALA A 314 -14.82 -3.15 -15.03
CA ALA A 314 -13.44 -3.16 -15.52
C ALA A 314 -12.46 -3.69 -14.43
N LEU A 315 -12.64 -3.30 -13.16
CA LEU A 315 -11.86 -3.82 -12.04
C LEU A 315 -12.08 -5.33 -11.82
N VAL A 316 -13.32 -5.80 -11.96
CA VAL A 316 -13.65 -7.23 -11.94
C VAL A 316 -12.93 -7.96 -13.08
N GLU A 317 -12.95 -7.41 -14.28
CA GLU A 317 -12.29 -8.00 -15.44
C GLU A 317 -10.76 -8.06 -15.26
N GLU A 318 -10.13 -6.98 -14.80
CA GLU A 318 -8.70 -6.94 -14.49
C GLU A 318 -8.33 -8.02 -13.44
N PHE A 319 -9.12 -8.12 -12.37
CA PHE A 319 -8.92 -9.13 -11.32
C PHE A 319 -9.12 -10.56 -11.85
N ARG A 320 -10.14 -10.77 -12.67
CA ARG A 320 -10.49 -12.07 -13.23
C ARG A 320 -9.42 -12.58 -14.20
N THR A 321 -8.96 -11.72 -15.10
CA THR A 321 -8.02 -12.06 -16.18
C THR A 321 -6.57 -11.90 -15.79
N ASN A 322 -6.28 -11.22 -14.67
CA ASN A 322 -4.94 -10.79 -14.28
C ASN A 322 -4.25 -9.96 -15.39
N ARG A 323 -5.02 -9.11 -16.07
CA ARG A 323 -4.54 -8.24 -17.15
C ARG A 323 -5.13 -6.84 -16.98
N PRO A 324 -4.29 -5.80 -16.88
CA PRO A 324 -4.76 -4.42 -16.87
C PRO A 324 -5.51 -4.08 -18.17
N VAL A 325 -6.57 -3.27 -18.05
CA VAL A 325 -7.35 -2.73 -19.18
C VAL A 325 -6.80 -1.33 -19.49
N TYR A 326 -5.91 -1.24 -20.46
CA TYR A 326 -5.26 0.02 -20.87
C TYR A 326 -6.10 0.83 -21.87
#